data_051f59f6ec055724f9d638119ae1c40e
#
_entry.id   051f59f6ec055724f9d638119ae1c40e
#
_cell.length_a   1.000
_cell.length_b   1.000
_cell.length_c   1.000
_cell.angle_alpha   90.00
_cell.angle_beta   90.00
_cell.angle_gamma   90.00
#
_symmetry.space_group_name_H-M   'P 1'
#
loop_
_entity.id
_entity.type
_entity.pdbx_description
1 polymer ?
#
loop_
_entity_poly.entity_id
_entity_poly.type
_entity_poly.pdbx_seq_one_letter_code
_entity_poly.pdbx_strand_id
1 'polypeptide(L)'
;MKQYQDLVRHVLAHGNKKEDRTGTGTVSVFGYQMRFDLNAGFPLLTTKKVHLKSIIHELLWFLQGSTNIAYLKENGIRIWDEWADENGNLGPVYGYQWRNWPKPDGTHIDQITQVVNMIKSNPDSRRLIVSAWNVADVDQMKLPPCHAFFQFYVADGKLSCQLYQRSADIFLGVPFNIASYALLTMMVAQVCGLKLGDFVHTLGDAHIYSNHFEQVNEQLTRDLRALPTMHINPNVKDIFDFKFEDFTLDGYDPHPPIKGVVAV
;
A
#
# COMPACT_ATOMS: atom_id res chain seq x y z
N MET A 1 5.89 13.12 -8.10
CA MET A 1 5.56 11.72 -8.54
C MET A 1 6.23 11.32 -9.87
N LYS A 2 7.41 11.90 -10.12
CA LYS A 2 8.24 11.54 -11.29
C LYS A 2 8.61 10.05 -11.29
N GLN A 3 8.92 9.50 -10.12
CA GLN A 3 9.30 8.09 -9.94
C GLN A 3 8.26 7.13 -10.53
N TYR A 4 6.98 7.42 -10.33
CA TYR A 4 5.89 6.62 -10.90
C TYR A 4 5.83 6.74 -12.43
N GLN A 5 5.96 7.94 -12.99
CA GLN A 5 6.00 8.11 -14.46
C GLN A 5 7.23 7.42 -15.07
N ASP A 6 8.37 7.45 -14.38
CA ASP A 6 9.58 6.76 -14.83
C ASP A 6 9.37 5.23 -14.85
N LEU A 7 8.69 4.67 -13.82
CA LEU A 7 8.28 3.27 -13.83
C LEU A 7 7.40 2.93 -15.03
N VAL A 8 6.35 3.73 -15.29
CA VAL A 8 5.45 3.51 -16.43
C VAL A 8 6.22 3.50 -17.75
N ARG A 9 7.07 4.53 -17.97
CA ARG A 9 7.91 4.61 -19.18
C ARG A 9 8.86 3.43 -19.30
N HIS A 10 9.46 3.02 -18.19
CA HIS A 10 10.40 1.89 -18.17
C HIS A 10 9.70 0.58 -18.57
N VAL A 11 8.52 0.30 -18.03
CA VAL A 11 7.77 -0.91 -18.36
C VAL A 11 7.29 -0.90 -19.82
N LEU A 12 6.79 0.23 -20.31
CA LEU A 12 6.40 0.35 -21.72
C LEU A 12 7.57 0.15 -22.70
N ALA A 13 8.77 0.61 -22.32
CA ALA A 13 9.96 0.55 -23.18
C ALA A 13 10.70 -0.80 -23.13
N HIS A 14 10.70 -1.47 -21.96
CA HIS A 14 11.57 -2.63 -21.68
C HIS A 14 10.81 -3.88 -21.23
N GLY A 15 9.48 -3.77 -21.05
CA GLY A 15 8.68 -4.88 -20.57
C GLY A 15 8.51 -5.99 -21.59
N ASN A 16 8.38 -7.21 -21.06
CA ASN A 16 8.05 -8.39 -21.86
C ASN A 16 6.54 -8.64 -21.85
N LYS A 17 6.01 -9.04 -22.99
CA LYS A 17 4.61 -9.50 -23.09
C LYS A 17 4.48 -10.84 -22.37
N LYS A 18 3.47 -10.94 -21.52
CA LYS A 18 3.15 -12.17 -20.78
C LYS A 18 1.64 -12.38 -20.77
N GLU A 19 1.27 -13.65 -20.82
CA GLU A 19 -0.07 -14.08 -20.42
C GLU A 19 -0.20 -14.00 -18.90
N ASP A 20 -1.42 -13.86 -18.42
CA ASP A 20 -1.74 -13.82 -17.01
C ASP A 20 -2.98 -14.68 -16.69
N ARG A 21 -3.24 -14.88 -15.39
CA ARG A 21 -4.37 -15.69 -14.91
C ARG A 21 -5.73 -15.20 -15.43
N THR A 22 -5.87 -13.90 -15.70
CA THR A 22 -7.13 -13.30 -16.13
C THR A 22 -7.35 -13.41 -17.65
N GLY A 23 -6.33 -13.82 -18.42
CA GLY A 23 -6.37 -13.85 -19.87
C GLY A 23 -6.34 -12.48 -20.55
N THR A 24 -6.16 -11.39 -19.78
CA THR A 24 -6.07 -10.02 -20.30
C THR A 24 -4.74 -9.77 -21.02
N GLY A 25 -3.68 -10.43 -20.58
CA GLY A 25 -2.30 -10.19 -20.99
C GLY A 25 -1.69 -8.95 -20.35
N THR A 26 -0.38 -8.97 -20.23
CA THR A 26 0.39 -7.88 -19.61
C THR A 26 1.66 -7.58 -20.38
N VAL A 27 2.20 -6.37 -20.12
CA VAL A 27 3.62 -6.06 -20.35
C VAL A 27 4.26 -5.83 -18.99
N SER A 28 5.36 -6.55 -18.68
CA SER A 28 5.95 -6.52 -17.36
C SER A 28 7.47 -6.50 -17.37
N VAL A 29 8.05 -5.94 -16.30
CA VAL A 29 9.46 -6.09 -15.93
C VAL A 29 9.54 -6.79 -14.58
N PHE A 30 10.65 -7.50 -14.33
CA PHE A 30 10.90 -8.13 -13.04
C PHE A 30 11.98 -7.36 -12.28
N GLY A 31 11.58 -6.80 -11.15
CA GLY A 31 12.46 -5.99 -10.30
C GLY A 31 12.49 -4.51 -10.72
N TYR A 32 11.91 -3.66 -9.87
CA TYR A 32 12.00 -2.21 -9.98
C TYR A 32 11.87 -1.58 -8.60
N GLN A 33 12.53 -0.44 -8.39
CA GLN A 33 12.45 0.25 -7.10
C GLN A 33 12.22 1.74 -7.28
N MET A 34 11.29 2.28 -6.49
CA MET A 34 11.02 3.71 -6.37
C MET A 34 11.35 4.18 -4.95
N ARG A 35 11.76 5.44 -4.81
CA ARG A 35 12.01 6.08 -3.52
C ARG A 35 11.29 7.41 -3.45
N PHE A 36 10.58 7.65 -2.34
CA PHE A 36 9.82 8.84 -2.08
C PHE A 36 10.28 9.47 -0.77
N ASP A 37 10.82 10.69 -0.82
CA ASP A 37 11.09 11.49 0.37
C ASP A 37 9.76 11.99 0.94
N LEU A 38 9.38 11.51 2.12
CA LEU A 38 8.12 11.88 2.75
C LEU A 38 8.11 13.32 3.30
N ASN A 39 9.28 13.99 3.36
CA ASN A 39 9.36 15.41 3.70
C ASN A 39 9.06 16.31 2.51
N ALA A 40 9.19 15.81 1.27
CA ALA A 40 8.88 16.55 0.06
C ALA A 40 7.37 16.69 -0.21
N GLY A 41 6.53 16.01 0.55
CA GLY A 41 5.07 15.98 0.43
C GLY A 41 4.53 14.55 0.44
N PHE A 42 3.21 14.44 0.56
CA PHE A 42 2.53 13.14 0.56
C PHE A 42 2.48 12.57 -0.88
N PRO A 43 3.02 11.37 -1.14
CA PRO A 43 3.15 10.83 -2.48
C PRO A 43 1.82 10.29 -3.03
N LEU A 44 0.84 11.17 -3.18
CA LEU A 44 -0.42 10.90 -3.83
C LEU A 44 -0.36 11.36 -5.29
N LEU A 45 -0.72 10.49 -6.21
CA LEU A 45 -0.59 10.72 -7.64
C LEU A 45 -1.37 11.97 -8.10
N THR A 46 -0.74 12.84 -8.89
CA THR A 46 -1.37 14.05 -9.42
C THR A 46 -1.76 13.95 -10.90
N THR A 47 -1.19 13.01 -11.63
CA THR A 47 -1.50 12.80 -13.06
C THR A 47 -2.85 12.13 -13.31
N LYS A 48 -3.45 11.57 -12.30
CA LYS A 48 -4.88 11.21 -12.23
C LYS A 48 -5.34 11.31 -10.78
N LYS A 49 -6.62 11.65 -10.57
CA LYS A 49 -7.21 11.65 -9.23
C LYS A 49 -7.25 10.24 -8.65
N VAL A 50 -6.75 10.09 -7.43
CA VAL A 50 -6.79 8.84 -6.64
C VAL A 50 -7.79 9.00 -5.49
N HIS A 51 -8.54 7.94 -5.17
CA HIS A 51 -9.59 7.98 -4.16
C HIS A 51 -9.01 7.75 -2.76
N LEU A 52 -8.50 8.81 -2.14
CA LEU A 52 -7.83 8.77 -0.82
C LEU A 52 -8.71 8.16 0.28
N LYS A 53 -10.04 8.41 0.27
CA LYS A 53 -10.95 7.82 1.24
C LYS A 53 -10.84 6.31 1.30
N SER A 54 -10.78 5.65 0.14
CA SER A 54 -10.60 4.18 0.09
C SER A 54 -9.27 3.74 0.69
N ILE A 55 -8.18 4.48 0.43
CA ILE A 55 -6.84 4.16 0.93
C ILE A 55 -6.81 4.24 2.46
N ILE A 56 -7.37 5.30 3.05
CA ILE A 56 -7.40 5.48 4.51
C ILE A 56 -8.23 4.38 5.17
N HIS A 57 -9.45 4.14 4.68
CA HIS A 57 -10.30 3.10 5.27
C HIS A 57 -9.72 1.69 5.12
N GLU A 58 -9.10 1.37 4.00
CA GLU A 58 -8.43 0.08 3.80
C GLU A 58 -7.28 -0.10 4.80
N LEU A 59 -6.43 0.91 4.97
CA LEU A 59 -5.32 0.85 5.93
C LEU A 59 -5.83 0.70 7.37
N LEU A 60 -6.85 1.45 7.78
CA LEU A 60 -7.48 1.31 9.09
C LEU A 60 -8.09 -0.08 9.28
N TRP A 61 -8.71 -0.63 8.25
CA TRP A 61 -9.27 -1.97 8.25
C TRP A 61 -8.18 -3.06 8.41
N PHE A 62 -7.03 -2.92 7.75
CA PHE A 62 -5.88 -3.80 7.99
C PHE A 62 -5.39 -3.70 9.44
N LEU A 63 -5.27 -2.49 9.98
CA LEU A 63 -4.83 -2.26 11.37
C LEU A 63 -5.83 -2.79 12.41
N GLN A 64 -7.10 -2.90 12.08
CA GLN A 64 -8.10 -3.57 12.92
C GLN A 64 -7.94 -5.10 12.95
N GLY A 65 -7.13 -5.67 12.06
CA GLY A 65 -6.99 -7.11 11.92
C GLY A 65 -8.19 -7.80 11.28
N SER A 66 -9.11 -7.04 10.72
CA SER A 66 -10.33 -7.55 10.09
C SER A 66 -10.05 -8.11 8.69
N THR A 67 -10.81 -9.13 8.31
CA THR A 67 -10.80 -9.74 6.98
C THR A 67 -12.21 -9.83 6.37
N ASN A 68 -13.20 -9.30 7.07
CA ASN A 68 -14.56 -9.14 6.58
C ASN A 68 -14.77 -7.71 6.06
N ILE A 69 -15.39 -7.58 4.90
CA ILE A 69 -15.56 -6.28 4.22
C ILE A 69 -16.73 -5.43 4.74
N ALA A 70 -17.42 -5.85 5.80
CA ALA A 70 -18.57 -5.11 6.36
C ALA A 70 -18.19 -3.66 6.69
N TYR A 71 -17.09 -3.44 7.43
CA TYR A 71 -16.59 -2.10 7.74
C TYR A 71 -16.34 -1.25 6.48
N LEU A 72 -15.76 -1.84 5.44
CA LEU A 72 -15.50 -1.14 4.18
C LEU A 72 -16.82 -0.73 3.49
N LYS A 73 -17.80 -1.64 3.43
CA LYS A 73 -19.14 -1.38 2.86
C LYS A 73 -19.88 -0.29 3.62
N GLU A 74 -19.87 -0.31 4.95
CA GLU A 74 -20.49 0.71 5.82
C GLU A 74 -19.93 2.11 5.53
N ASN A 75 -18.64 2.20 5.14
CA ASN A 75 -17.98 3.43 4.77
C ASN A 75 -18.06 3.76 3.26
N GLY A 76 -18.79 2.97 2.49
CA GLY A 76 -18.98 3.15 1.04
C GLY A 76 -17.77 2.75 0.20
N ILE A 77 -16.91 1.89 0.73
CA ILE A 77 -15.70 1.38 0.05
C ILE A 77 -16.00 0.00 -0.52
N ARG A 78 -15.73 -0.17 -1.82
CA ARG A 78 -16.07 -1.39 -2.57
C ARG A 78 -14.88 -2.07 -3.24
N ILE A 79 -13.66 -1.66 -2.92
CA ILE A 79 -12.44 -2.14 -3.60
C ILE A 79 -12.12 -3.62 -3.35
N TRP A 80 -12.85 -4.28 -2.45
CA TRP A 80 -12.69 -5.68 -2.11
C TRP A 80 -13.93 -6.55 -2.42
N ASP A 81 -15.01 -5.95 -2.94
CA ASP A 81 -16.29 -6.64 -3.16
C ASP A 81 -16.18 -7.85 -4.09
N GLU A 82 -15.30 -7.77 -5.12
CA GLU A 82 -15.14 -8.80 -6.16
C GLU A 82 -14.48 -10.09 -5.64
N TRP A 83 -13.74 -10.01 -4.53
CA TRP A 83 -13.02 -11.16 -3.97
C TRP A 83 -13.69 -11.76 -2.74
N ALA A 84 -14.58 -11.02 -2.09
CA ALA A 84 -15.26 -11.49 -0.88
C ALA A 84 -16.27 -12.60 -1.19
N ASP A 85 -16.40 -13.56 -0.28
CA ASP A 85 -17.49 -14.54 -0.33
C ASP A 85 -18.87 -13.90 -0.05
N GLU A 86 -19.93 -14.69 -0.12
CA GLU A 86 -21.30 -14.26 0.12
C GLU A 86 -21.53 -13.63 1.51
N ASN A 87 -20.71 -13.99 2.49
CA ASN A 87 -20.71 -13.47 3.85
C ASN A 87 -19.76 -12.27 4.06
N GLY A 88 -19.05 -11.85 3.00
CA GLY A 88 -18.11 -10.75 3.04
C GLY A 88 -16.72 -11.11 3.56
N ASN A 89 -16.37 -12.40 3.63
CA ASN A 89 -15.08 -12.86 4.13
C ASN A 89 -14.06 -13.05 3.01
N LEU A 90 -12.79 -12.74 3.32
CA LEU A 90 -11.66 -12.86 2.40
C LEU A 90 -10.66 -13.97 2.79
N GLY A 91 -10.90 -14.65 3.90
CA GLY A 91 -9.91 -15.54 4.49
C GLY A 91 -8.82 -14.77 5.26
N PRO A 92 -7.71 -15.44 5.64
CA PRO A 92 -6.71 -14.86 6.53
C PRO A 92 -5.76 -13.88 5.80
N VAL A 93 -6.31 -12.85 5.11
CA VAL A 93 -5.56 -11.84 4.35
C VAL A 93 -4.90 -10.80 5.27
N TYR A 94 -4.24 -9.83 4.72
CA TYR A 94 -3.42 -8.76 5.32
C TYR A 94 -3.63 -8.46 6.80
N GLY A 95 -4.83 -8.00 7.19
CA GLY A 95 -5.13 -7.61 8.56
C GLY A 95 -4.99 -8.76 9.55
N TYR A 96 -5.42 -9.96 9.17
CA TYR A 96 -5.25 -11.15 10.00
C TYR A 96 -3.76 -11.46 10.20
N GLN A 97 -2.97 -11.51 9.15
CA GLN A 97 -1.54 -11.81 9.26
C GLN A 97 -0.79 -10.73 10.04
N TRP A 98 -1.12 -9.45 9.86
CA TRP A 98 -0.50 -8.35 10.57
C TRP A 98 -0.77 -8.38 12.09
N ARG A 99 -2.00 -8.74 12.48
CA ARG A 99 -2.47 -8.59 13.85
C ARG A 99 -2.64 -9.92 14.59
N ASN A 100 -2.67 -11.03 13.88
CA ASN A 100 -3.08 -12.32 14.44
C ASN A 100 -2.34 -13.48 13.78
N TRP A 101 -1.04 -13.33 13.53
CA TRP A 101 -0.22 -14.36 12.92
C TRP A 101 -0.22 -15.65 13.77
N PRO A 102 -0.66 -16.81 13.23
CA PRO A 102 -0.80 -18.02 14.01
C PRO A 102 0.56 -18.64 14.38
N LYS A 103 0.65 -19.18 15.60
CA LYS A 103 1.80 -19.98 16.06
C LYS A 103 1.41 -21.46 16.24
N PRO A 104 2.39 -22.38 16.19
CA PRO A 104 2.12 -23.82 16.36
C PRO A 104 1.48 -24.20 17.70
N ASP A 105 1.67 -23.39 18.74
CA ASP A 105 1.10 -23.59 20.08
C ASP A 105 -0.36 -23.09 20.21
N GLY A 106 -0.97 -22.62 19.11
CA GLY A 106 -2.33 -22.08 19.07
C GLY A 106 -2.44 -20.62 19.54
N THR A 107 -1.33 -20.00 19.95
CA THR A 107 -1.30 -18.57 20.24
C THR A 107 -1.00 -17.76 18.97
N HIS A 108 -1.05 -16.44 19.06
CA HIS A 108 -0.89 -15.55 17.91
C HIS A 108 0.13 -14.45 18.18
N ILE A 109 0.67 -13.88 17.13
CA ILE A 109 1.57 -12.71 17.17
C ILE A 109 0.85 -11.52 16.54
N ASP A 110 0.78 -10.41 17.28
CA ASP A 110 0.44 -9.11 16.74
C ASP A 110 1.73 -8.44 16.24
N GLN A 111 2.01 -8.56 14.95
CA GLN A 111 3.22 -8.04 14.34
C GLN A 111 3.29 -6.51 14.37
N ILE A 112 2.14 -5.82 14.29
CA ILE A 112 2.09 -4.35 14.33
C ILE A 112 2.47 -3.86 15.73
N THR A 113 1.88 -4.42 16.78
CA THR A 113 2.27 -4.10 18.17
C THR A 113 3.74 -4.41 18.39
N GLN A 114 4.22 -5.55 17.92
CA GLN A 114 5.61 -5.98 18.09
C GLN A 114 6.59 -5.01 17.42
N VAL A 115 6.33 -4.62 16.15
CA VAL A 115 7.24 -3.73 15.41
C VAL A 115 7.26 -2.32 16.00
N VAL A 116 6.09 -1.78 16.39
CA VAL A 116 6.02 -0.45 17.05
C VAL A 116 6.79 -0.45 18.36
N ASN A 117 6.61 -1.47 19.20
CA ASN A 117 7.36 -1.60 20.46
C ASN A 117 8.86 -1.76 20.22
N MET A 118 9.25 -2.50 19.19
CA MET A 118 10.66 -2.69 18.86
C MET A 118 11.30 -1.40 18.32
N ILE A 119 10.59 -0.61 17.51
CA ILE A 119 11.06 0.71 17.05
C ILE A 119 11.34 1.63 18.27
N LYS A 120 10.46 1.61 19.28
CA LYS A 120 10.62 2.42 20.48
C LYS A 120 11.77 1.96 21.38
N SER A 121 11.98 0.65 21.52
CA SER A 121 12.94 0.07 22.48
C SER A 121 14.31 -0.24 21.86
N ASN A 122 14.37 -0.55 20.58
CA ASN A 122 15.58 -0.92 19.86
C ASN A 122 15.51 -0.46 18.38
N PRO A 123 15.60 0.86 18.13
CA PRO A 123 15.45 1.42 16.78
C PRO A 123 16.50 0.93 15.77
N ASP A 124 17.67 0.49 16.24
CA ASP A 124 18.76 -0.03 15.39
C ASP A 124 18.54 -1.49 14.95
N SER A 125 17.43 -2.11 15.35
CA SER A 125 17.11 -3.49 14.98
C SER A 125 16.93 -3.63 13.47
N ARG A 126 17.52 -4.70 12.91
CA ARG A 126 17.31 -5.11 11.52
C ARG A 126 16.12 -6.04 11.34
N ARG A 127 15.32 -6.26 12.42
CA ARG A 127 14.17 -7.16 12.47
C ARG A 127 12.84 -6.41 12.53
N LEU A 128 12.82 -5.15 12.12
CA LEU A 128 11.62 -4.32 12.09
C LEU A 128 10.77 -4.69 10.87
N ILE A 129 10.28 -5.93 10.83
CA ILE A 129 9.59 -6.53 9.67
C ILE A 129 8.17 -6.92 10.06
N VAL A 130 7.23 -6.69 9.13
CA VAL A 130 5.86 -7.20 9.15
C VAL A 130 5.61 -7.97 7.86
N SER A 131 5.16 -9.22 7.96
CA SER A 131 4.88 -10.09 6.81
C SER A 131 3.39 -10.40 6.72
N ALA A 132 2.83 -10.28 5.52
CA ALA A 132 1.51 -10.80 5.18
C ALA A 132 1.59 -12.14 4.43
N TRP A 133 2.76 -12.51 3.92
CA TRP A 133 2.96 -13.75 3.19
C TRP A 133 3.20 -14.91 4.15
N ASN A 134 2.12 -15.61 4.51
CA ASN A 134 2.15 -16.82 5.33
C ASN A 134 1.94 -18.03 4.45
N VAL A 135 3.00 -18.81 4.24
CA VAL A 135 2.99 -19.96 3.34
C VAL A 135 1.95 -21.02 3.76
N ALA A 136 1.67 -21.13 5.06
CA ALA A 136 0.68 -22.08 5.57
C ALA A 136 -0.78 -21.67 5.32
N ASP A 137 -1.04 -20.37 5.14
CA ASP A 137 -2.38 -19.82 5.02
C ASP A 137 -2.72 -19.30 3.60
N VAL A 138 -1.72 -19.16 2.73
CA VAL A 138 -1.88 -18.46 1.43
C VAL A 138 -2.95 -19.09 0.55
N ASP A 139 -3.11 -20.40 0.60
CA ASP A 139 -4.12 -21.14 -0.19
C ASP A 139 -5.55 -20.94 0.34
N GLN A 140 -5.71 -20.42 1.56
CA GLN A 140 -7.00 -20.11 2.17
C GLN A 140 -7.45 -18.66 1.91
N MET A 141 -6.56 -17.83 1.35
CA MET A 141 -6.82 -16.44 1.04
C MET A 141 -7.56 -16.31 -0.29
N LYS A 142 -8.63 -15.52 -0.34
CA LYS A 142 -9.35 -15.24 -1.60
C LYS A 142 -8.47 -14.48 -2.60
N LEU A 143 -7.53 -13.68 -2.10
CA LEU A 143 -6.49 -13.02 -2.89
C LEU A 143 -5.16 -13.07 -2.12
N PRO A 144 -4.18 -13.87 -2.56
CA PRO A 144 -2.85 -13.88 -1.95
C PRO A 144 -2.19 -12.51 -1.94
N PRO A 145 -1.49 -12.11 -0.85
CA PRO A 145 -0.98 -10.76 -0.68
C PRO A 145 -0.03 -10.33 -1.80
N CYS A 146 -0.37 -9.24 -2.50
CA CYS A 146 0.51 -8.62 -3.49
C CYS A 146 1.64 -7.86 -2.80
N HIS A 147 1.34 -6.99 -1.83
CA HIS A 147 2.32 -6.36 -0.96
C HIS A 147 2.64 -7.30 0.20
N ALA A 148 3.69 -8.11 -0.01
CA ALA A 148 3.95 -9.32 0.75
C ALA A 148 4.55 -9.09 2.14
N PHE A 149 5.50 -8.14 2.25
CA PHE A 149 6.07 -7.73 3.52
C PHE A 149 6.69 -6.34 3.43
N PHE A 150 6.87 -5.70 4.58
CA PHE A 150 7.55 -4.42 4.68
C PHE A 150 8.49 -4.38 5.88
N GLN A 151 9.48 -3.51 5.80
CA GLN A 151 10.50 -3.32 6.81
C GLN A 151 10.66 -1.84 7.13
N PHE A 152 10.78 -1.53 8.42
CA PHE A 152 11.14 -0.20 8.87
C PHE A 152 12.64 -0.07 9.10
N TYR A 153 13.13 1.16 9.00
CA TYR A 153 14.50 1.53 9.25
C TYR A 153 14.53 2.89 9.96
N VAL A 154 15.29 2.98 11.03
CA VAL A 154 15.48 4.23 11.79
C VAL A 154 16.91 4.70 11.64
N ALA A 155 17.10 5.95 11.23
CA ALA A 155 18.39 6.62 11.18
C ALA A 155 18.20 8.12 11.43
N ASP A 156 19.09 8.75 12.15
CA ASP A 156 19.09 10.18 12.46
C ASP A 156 17.72 10.69 13.01
N GLY A 157 17.05 9.86 13.80
CA GLY A 157 15.73 10.14 14.35
C GLY A 157 14.59 10.16 13.33
N LYS A 158 14.80 9.58 12.16
CA LYS A 158 13.83 9.47 11.05
C LYS A 158 13.43 8.02 10.82
N LEU A 159 12.15 7.80 10.55
CA LEU A 159 11.59 6.50 10.17
C LEU A 159 11.42 6.40 8.66
N SER A 160 12.00 5.38 8.05
CA SER A 160 11.77 4.97 6.67
C SER A 160 11.09 3.61 6.62
N CYS A 161 10.39 3.34 5.51
CA CYS A 161 9.75 2.05 5.27
C CYS A 161 10.11 1.55 3.88
N GLN A 162 10.44 0.26 3.76
CA GLN A 162 10.58 -0.42 2.47
C GLN A 162 9.51 -1.50 2.34
N LEU A 163 8.72 -1.44 1.27
CA LEU A 163 7.74 -2.45 0.89
C LEU A 163 8.30 -3.33 -0.21
N TYR A 164 8.17 -4.65 -0.07
CA TYR A 164 8.28 -5.58 -1.21
C TYR A 164 6.88 -5.99 -1.68
N GLN A 165 6.56 -5.61 -2.91
CA GLN A 165 5.33 -5.97 -3.61
C GLN A 165 5.65 -6.97 -4.72
N ARG A 166 5.24 -8.25 -4.54
CA ARG A 166 5.56 -9.34 -5.47
C ARG A 166 4.87 -9.23 -6.83
N SER A 167 3.70 -8.60 -6.85
CA SER A 167 2.84 -8.43 -8.02
C SER A 167 2.24 -7.02 -7.98
N ALA A 168 2.48 -6.23 -9.01
CA ALA A 168 2.19 -4.80 -9.01
C ALA A 168 1.49 -4.36 -10.29
N ASP A 169 0.14 -4.26 -10.23
CA ASP A 169 -0.65 -3.56 -11.24
C ASP A 169 -0.31 -2.07 -11.18
N ILE A 170 0.45 -1.62 -12.18
CA ILE A 170 1.00 -0.26 -12.19
C ILE A 170 -0.10 0.79 -12.31
N PHE A 171 -1.17 0.51 -13.06
CA PHE A 171 -2.19 1.53 -13.32
C PHE A 171 -3.19 1.69 -12.17
N LEU A 172 -3.74 0.60 -11.64
CA LEU A 172 -4.75 0.65 -10.58
C LEU A 172 -4.15 0.50 -9.18
N GLY A 173 -3.32 -0.53 -8.95
CA GLY A 173 -2.87 -0.90 -7.61
C GLY A 173 -1.73 -0.03 -7.07
N VAL A 174 -0.66 0.16 -7.84
CA VAL A 174 0.56 0.84 -7.38
C VAL A 174 0.30 2.24 -6.79
N PRO A 175 -0.54 3.11 -7.39
CA PRO A 175 -0.85 4.41 -6.79
C PRO A 175 -1.48 4.33 -5.41
N PHE A 176 -2.35 3.35 -5.18
CA PHE A 176 -2.95 3.07 -3.86
C PHE A 176 -1.89 2.59 -2.86
N ASN A 177 -1.05 1.65 -3.27
CA ASN A 177 -0.02 1.09 -2.41
C ASN A 177 1.04 2.12 -1.99
N ILE A 178 1.47 3.01 -2.89
CA ILE A 178 2.38 4.11 -2.56
C ILE A 178 1.79 4.98 -1.45
N ALA A 179 0.56 5.46 -1.62
CA ALA A 179 -0.08 6.34 -0.66
C ALA A 179 -0.39 5.62 0.67
N SER A 180 -0.83 4.36 0.62
CA SER A 180 -1.15 3.55 1.81
C SER A 180 0.08 3.35 2.70
N TYR A 181 1.21 2.93 2.12
CA TYR A 181 2.44 2.69 2.91
C TYR A 181 3.16 3.98 3.32
N ALA A 182 3.06 5.04 2.52
CA ALA A 182 3.48 6.37 2.95
C ALA A 182 2.69 6.82 4.20
N LEU A 183 1.37 6.65 4.18
CA LEU A 183 0.51 6.99 5.32
C LEU A 183 0.82 6.12 6.54
N LEU A 184 0.98 4.80 6.37
CA LEU A 184 1.39 3.89 7.46
C LEU A 184 2.73 4.33 8.08
N THR A 185 3.70 4.71 7.24
CA THR A 185 5.00 5.21 7.73
C THR A 185 4.84 6.49 8.55
N MET A 186 3.99 7.43 8.12
CA MET A 186 3.69 8.65 8.86
C MET A 186 3.03 8.34 10.21
N MET A 187 2.05 7.43 10.24
CA MET A 187 1.35 7.00 11.46
C MET A 187 2.33 6.37 12.47
N VAL A 188 3.17 5.43 12.02
CA VAL A 188 4.17 4.77 12.86
C VAL A 188 5.22 5.75 13.35
N ALA A 189 5.71 6.65 12.50
CA ALA A 189 6.65 7.70 12.90
C ALA A 189 6.07 8.56 14.03
N GLN A 190 4.80 9.00 13.92
CA GLN A 190 4.14 9.79 14.93
C GLN A 190 4.04 9.07 16.29
N VAL A 191 3.54 7.83 16.32
CA VAL A 191 3.35 7.09 17.56
C VAL A 191 4.67 6.63 18.20
N CYS A 192 5.76 6.62 17.42
CA CYS A 192 7.11 6.34 17.89
C CYS A 192 7.92 7.61 18.21
N GLY A 193 7.38 8.81 17.99
CA GLY A 193 8.08 10.08 18.23
C GLY A 193 9.24 10.34 17.27
N LEU A 194 9.18 9.81 16.06
CA LEU A 194 10.20 9.94 15.01
C LEU A 194 9.78 10.93 13.93
N LYS A 195 10.77 11.51 13.25
CA LYS A 195 10.57 12.30 12.03
C LYS A 195 10.36 11.38 10.82
N LEU A 196 9.89 11.94 9.72
CA LEU A 196 9.72 11.20 8.48
C LEU A 196 11.06 11.02 7.76
N GLY A 197 11.26 9.83 7.21
CA GLY A 197 12.32 9.49 6.27
C GLY A 197 11.74 9.22 4.88
N ASP A 198 12.13 8.09 4.27
CA ASP A 198 11.71 7.69 2.94
C ASP A 198 10.68 6.56 2.96
N PHE A 199 9.84 6.52 1.95
CA PHE A 199 9.16 5.30 1.52
C PHE A 199 9.88 4.72 0.31
N VAL A 200 10.32 3.48 0.41
CA VAL A 200 11.00 2.72 -0.66
C VAL A 200 10.07 1.62 -1.13
N HIS A 201 9.68 1.66 -2.40
CA HIS A 201 8.76 0.69 -2.99
C HIS A 201 9.51 -0.24 -3.94
N THR A 202 9.72 -1.47 -3.54
CA THR A 202 10.39 -2.51 -4.32
C THR A 202 9.34 -3.43 -4.93
N LEU A 203 9.35 -3.54 -6.25
CA LEU A 203 8.40 -4.32 -7.04
C LEU A 203 9.07 -5.59 -7.56
N GLY A 204 8.36 -6.71 -7.48
CA GLY A 204 8.72 -7.95 -8.17
C GLY A 204 8.24 -7.91 -9.62
N ASP A 205 7.11 -8.58 -9.95
CA ASP A 205 6.46 -8.47 -11.26
C ASP A 205 5.69 -7.15 -11.34
N ALA A 206 6.28 -6.16 -12.01
CA ALA A 206 5.67 -4.85 -12.24
C ALA A 206 5.07 -4.82 -13.64
N HIS A 207 3.74 -4.73 -13.74
CA HIS A 207 3.04 -4.94 -15.00
C HIS A 207 1.98 -3.88 -15.28
N ILE A 208 1.75 -3.69 -16.59
CA ILE A 208 0.64 -2.93 -17.14
C ILE A 208 -0.24 -3.93 -17.90
N TYR A 209 -1.51 -4.05 -17.52
CA TYR A 209 -2.47 -4.86 -18.24
C TYR A 209 -2.74 -4.29 -19.62
N SER A 210 -2.99 -5.18 -20.62
CA SER A 210 -3.18 -4.78 -22.01
C SER A 210 -4.38 -3.84 -22.21
N ASN A 211 -5.41 -3.98 -21.37
CA ASN A 211 -6.58 -3.10 -21.36
C ASN A 211 -6.34 -1.72 -20.71
N HIS A 212 -5.12 -1.45 -20.23
CA HIS A 212 -4.74 -0.16 -19.62
C HIS A 212 -3.72 0.64 -20.43
N PHE A 213 -3.33 0.19 -21.64
CA PHE A 213 -2.30 0.89 -22.42
C PHE A 213 -2.73 2.30 -22.85
N GLU A 214 -3.98 2.49 -23.25
CA GLU A 214 -4.50 3.81 -23.59
C GLU A 214 -4.48 4.74 -22.38
N GLN A 215 -4.90 4.24 -21.22
CA GLN A 215 -4.97 4.99 -19.97
C GLN A 215 -3.59 5.43 -19.48
N VAL A 216 -2.58 4.55 -19.50
CA VAL A 216 -1.23 4.94 -19.06
C VAL A 216 -0.58 5.90 -20.05
N ASN A 217 -0.83 5.75 -21.36
CA ASN A 217 -0.35 6.69 -22.37
C ASN A 217 -1.00 8.08 -22.18
N GLU A 218 -2.31 8.15 -21.98
CA GLU A 218 -2.98 9.40 -21.60
C GLU A 218 -2.36 10.01 -20.35
N GLN A 219 -2.15 9.22 -19.31
CA GLN A 219 -1.57 9.68 -18.05
C GLN A 219 -0.15 10.26 -18.23
N LEU A 220 0.65 9.69 -19.13
CA LEU A 220 2.00 10.18 -19.44
C LEU A 220 2.02 11.52 -20.19
N THR A 221 0.92 11.93 -20.82
CA THR A 221 0.80 13.26 -21.43
C THR A 221 0.54 14.37 -20.43
N ARG A 222 0.18 14.04 -19.19
CA ARG A 222 -0.22 14.99 -18.15
C ARG A 222 0.98 15.49 -17.34
N ASP A 223 1.03 16.78 -17.09
CA ASP A 223 2.07 17.40 -16.28
C ASP A 223 1.98 16.95 -14.82
N LEU A 224 3.15 16.83 -14.19
CA LEU A 224 3.25 16.65 -12.75
C LEU A 224 2.84 17.95 -12.04
N ARG A 225 2.01 17.82 -11.01
CA ARG A 225 1.63 18.92 -10.13
C ARG A 225 2.29 18.76 -8.77
N ALA A 226 2.27 19.82 -7.96
CA ALA A 226 2.80 19.79 -6.60
C ALA A 226 2.17 18.67 -5.77
N LEU A 227 2.99 18.02 -4.91
CA LEU A 227 2.48 17.04 -3.98
C LEU A 227 1.62 17.72 -2.90
N PRO A 228 0.53 17.09 -2.48
CA PRO A 228 -0.26 17.55 -1.34
C PRO A 228 0.48 17.33 -0.02
N THR A 229 -0.02 17.96 1.02
CA THR A 229 0.41 17.76 2.40
C THR A 229 -0.62 16.94 3.16
N MET A 230 -0.20 15.84 3.77
CA MET A 230 -1.03 15.05 4.69
C MET A 230 -0.80 15.53 6.12
N HIS A 231 -1.87 15.96 6.77
CA HIS A 231 -1.89 16.29 8.20
C HIS A 231 -2.52 15.13 8.96
N ILE A 232 -1.87 14.71 10.05
CA ILE A 232 -2.36 13.67 10.95
C ILE A 232 -2.60 14.32 12.32
N ASN A 233 -3.72 14.00 12.95
CA ASN A 233 -4.06 14.49 14.29
C ASN A 233 -2.94 14.18 15.29
N PRO A 234 -2.22 15.20 15.81
CA PRO A 234 -1.04 14.98 16.65
C PRO A 234 -1.38 14.42 18.06
N ASN A 235 -2.66 14.41 18.43
CA ASN A 235 -3.12 13.90 19.71
C ASN A 235 -3.21 12.37 19.74
N VAL A 236 -3.27 11.70 18.60
CA VAL A 236 -3.27 10.24 18.55
C VAL A 236 -1.89 9.69 18.88
N LYS A 237 -1.82 8.81 19.89
CA LYS A 237 -0.56 8.26 20.43
C LYS A 237 -0.46 6.74 20.31
N ASP A 238 -1.55 6.07 20.00
CA ASP A 238 -1.57 4.64 19.72
C ASP A 238 -1.93 4.40 18.23
N ILE A 239 -1.24 3.44 17.60
CA ILE A 239 -1.42 3.13 16.17
C ILE A 239 -2.83 2.63 15.86
N PHE A 240 -3.52 2.08 16.86
CA PHE A 240 -4.87 1.52 16.71
C PHE A 240 -6.00 2.50 17.03
N ASP A 241 -5.67 3.69 17.53
CA ASP A 241 -6.64 4.71 17.89
C ASP A 241 -7.00 5.65 16.72
N PHE A 242 -6.24 5.59 15.63
CA PHE A 242 -6.52 6.40 14.46
C PHE A 242 -7.89 6.11 13.85
N LYS A 243 -8.58 7.19 13.47
CA LYS A 243 -9.86 7.19 12.76
C LYS A 243 -9.73 7.97 11.47
N PHE A 244 -10.69 7.81 10.58
CA PHE A 244 -10.70 8.52 9.29
C PHE A 244 -10.57 10.05 9.44
N GLU A 245 -11.22 10.62 10.45
CA GLU A 245 -11.24 12.05 10.75
C GLU A 245 -9.91 12.63 11.22
N ASP A 246 -8.94 11.77 11.58
CA ASP A 246 -7.60 12.17 12.01
C ASP A 246 -6.69 12.54 10.84
N PHE A 247 -7.14 12.37 9.61
CA PHE A 247 -6.37 12.62 8.39
C PHE A 247 -6.98 13.75 7.57
N THR A 248 -6.18 14.78 7.29
CA THR A 248 -6.58 15.90 6.43
C THR A 248 -5.54 16.10 5.33
N LEU A 249 -6.01 16.17 4.08
CA LEU A 249 -5.17 16.39 2.91
C LEU A 249 -5.33 17.81 2.39
N ASP A 250 -4.24 18.58 2.35
CA ASP A 250 -4.19 19.93 1.85
C ASP A 250 -3.45 20.00 0.51
N GLY A 251 -3.96 20.85 -0.39
CA GLY A 251 -3.30 21.18 -1.65
C GLY A 251 -3.32 20.07 -2.69
N TYR A 252 -4.26 19.11 -2.61
CA TYR A 252 -4.40 18.07 -3.62
C TYR A 252 -5.15 18.60 -4.84
N ASP A 253 -4.40 18.93 -5.90
CA ASP A 253 -4.89 19.39 -7.20
C ASP A 253 -4.51 18.37 -8.31
N PRO A 254 -5.17 17.21 -8.41
CA PRO A 254 -4.88 16.23 -9.44
C PRO A 254 -5.55 16.57 -10.76
N HIS A 255 -5.02 16.01 -11.85
CA HIS A 255 -5.78 15.89 -13.10
C HIS A 255 -7.02 15.01 -12.89
N PRO A 256 -8.04 15.10 -13.76
CA PRO A 256 -9.24 14.26 -13.69
C PRO A 256 -8.92 12.76 -13.58
N PRO A 257 -9.81 11.96 -12.99
CA PRO A 257 -9.62 10.51 -12.93
C PRO A 257 -9.57 9.91 -14.35
N ILE A 258 -8.79 8.84 -14.50
CA ILE A 258 -8.82 7.98 -15.67
C ILE A 258 -9.38 6.64 -15.22
N LYS A 259 -10.48 6.19 -15.83
CA LYS A 259 -11.11 4.92 -15.50
C LYS A 259 -10.33 3.75 -16.09
N GLY A 260 -10.19 2.67 -15.33
CA GLY A 260 -9.68 1.39 -15.80
C GLY A 260 -10.57 0.26 -15.30
N VAL A 261 -10.63 -0.81 -16.07
CA VAL A 261 -11.37 -2.03 -15.71
C VAL A 261 -10.42 -2.95 -14.98
N VAL A 262 -10.84 -3.46 -13.82
CA VAL A 262 -10.07 -4.44 -13.05
C VAL A 262 -9.97 -5.75 -13.84
N ALA A 263 -8.77 -6.30 -13.95
CA ALA A 263 -8.56 -7.64 -14.49
C ALA A 263 -8.80 -8.68 -13.36
N VAL A 264 -9.82 -9.52 -13.50
CA VAL A 264 -10.28 -10.52 -12.53
C VAL A 264 -10.29 -11.94 -13.11
#